data_6dec7fd3a7e704d00b354031b37df519
#
_entry.id   6dec7fd3a7e704d00b354031b37df519
#
_cell.length_a   1.000
_cell.length_b   1.000
_cell.length_c   1.000
_cell.angle_alpha   90.00
_cell.angle_beta   90.00
_cell.angle_gamma   90.00
#
_symmetry.space_group_name_H-M   'P 1'
#
loop_
_entity.id
_entity.type
_entity.pdbx_description
1 polymer ?
#
loop_
_entity_poly.entity_id
_entity_poly.type
_entity_poly.pdbx_seq_one_letter_code
_entity_poly.pdbx_strand_id
1 'polypeptide(L)'
;MIKNIFFSTFFLLIINYLTFAQERISLSKAFDIAKENSPFLKAERFNVADAEAATKIAKVRPNVEFNTQDLSLVENFREDKNKVSFFNQQNWVQLTKPLQLWGQRRLGILAANQAKAIEELKLKDFERGFQAQIAHQWLEVWFQQERINLLNHTVKMTDSLISSLSDKYADESSEKIRVRLLRDDYHFVLNQAERDFENSLISLKLSLGINQSIHVENIEFMEGILMPSSVDSLIKNGILLRPDLTQSKENEKLAKTQESLEKASVWGTPVTGLIYNPQNTVNYMGVFLTVQLPVFNQRKGEIQQAKIAQERALNEQNLIQQQIEAEIRLSYNDYKYALENLLIVKDYYNLSALDYEITRKEFLKNETIFLDFLDMEKRWYDSRVNLLQSQLEVYKAKISVLASCNLLNSVVK
;
A
#
# COMPACT_ATOMS: atom_id res chain seq x y z
N MET A 1 32.81 49.00 -10.96
CA MET A 1 32.51 48.23 -9.75
C MET A 1 31.19 47.42 -9.89
N ILE A 2 30.16 47.90 -10.52
CA ILE A 2 28.83 47.22 -10.66
C ILE A 2 28.89 46.00 -11.61
N LYS A 3 29.74 45.98 -12.66
CA LYS A 3 29.88 44.85 -13.59
C LYS A 3 30.46 43.56 -12.96
N ASN A 4 31.33 43.70 -11.95
CA ASN A 4 31.95 42.54 -11.29
C ASN A 4 31.07 41.90 -10.23
N ILE A 5 30.07 42.62 -9.70
CA ILE A 5 29.10 42.09 -8.74
C ILE A 5 28.07 41.24 -9.47
N PHE A 6 27.65 41.62 -10.68
CA PHE A 6 26.67 40.85 -11.47
C PHE A 6 27.27 39.52 -11.99
N PHE A 7 28.54 39.46 -12.27
CA PHE A 7 29.23 38.23 -12.73
C PHE A 7 29.45 37.26 -11.56
N SER A 8 29.74 37.78 -10.36
CA SER A 8 29.93 36.97 -9.15
C SER A 8 28.60 36.37 -8.64
N THR A 9 27.49 37.11 -8.69
CA THR A 9 26.16 36.60 -8.30
C THR A 9 25.60 35.61 -9.33
N PHE A 10 25.87 35.79 -10.61
CA PHE A 10 25.48 34.83 -11.65
C PHE A 10 26.28 33.52 -11.57
N PHE A 11 27.53 33.56 -11.20
CA PHE A 11 28.37 32.38 -10.99
C PHE A 11 28.01 31.62 -9.72
N LEU A 12 27.59 32.30 -8.64
CA LEU A 12 27.07 31.67 -7.42
C LEU A 12 25.69 31.02 -7.63
N LEU A 13 24.86 31.54 -8.53
CA LEU A 13 23.58 30.93 -8.92
C LEU A 13 23.78 29.66 -9.77
N ILE A 14 24.81 29.62 -10.62
CA ILE A 14 25.13 28.43 -11.44
C ILE A 14 25.70 27.29 -10.58
N ILE A 15 26.46 27.60 -9.53
CA ILE A 15 27.03 26.59 -8.63
C ILE A 15 25.93 25.87 -7.82
N ASN A 16 24.82 26.54 -7.52
CA ASN A 16 23.68 25.89 -6.85
C ASN A 16 22.88 24.93 -7.75
N TYR A 17 23.09 24.95 -9.07
CA TYR A 17 22.45 24.00 -10.00
C TYR A 17 23.28 22.74 -10.28
N LEU A 18 24.55 22.66 -9.80
CA LEU A 18 25.46 21.57 -10.13
C LEU A 18 25.70 20.56 -9.01
N THR A 19 25.10 20.75 -7.84
CA THR A 19 25.13 19.71 -6.79
C THR A 19 23.78 19.01 -6.67
N PHE A 20 23.32 18.38 -7.76
CA PHE A 20 22.47 17.20 -7.59
C PHE A 20 23.38 16.06 -7.08
N ALA A 21 23.75 16.13 -5.82
CA ALA A 21 24.30 14.98 -5.12
C ALA A 21 23.20 13.90 -5.23
N GLN A 22 23.48 12.84 -5.99
CA GLN A 22 22.62 11.67 -6.04
C GLN A 22 22.48 11.16 -4.61
N GLU A 23 21.29 11.36 -4.04
CA GLU A 23 21.03 11.06 -2.64
C GLU A 23 20.99 9.54 -2.47
N ARG A 24 21.91 9.00 -1.66
CA ARG A 24 21.85 7.59 -1.27
C ARG A 24 20.72 7.42 -0.27
N ILE A 25 19.80 6.48 -0.55
CA ILE A 25 18.61 6.25 0.22
C ILE A 25 18.70 4.90 0.92
N SER A 26 18.74 4.92 2.25
CA SER A 26 18.54 3.72 3.08
C SER A 26 17.09 3.25 3.02
N LEU A 27 16.83 2.02 3.39
CA LEU A 27 15.46 1.49 3.43
C LEU A 27 14.58 2.26 4.43
N SER A 28 15.11 2.63 5.60
CA SER A 28 14.41 3.46 6.57
C SER A 28 13.99 4.80 5.97
N LYS A 29 14.91 5.49 5.29
CA LYS A 29 14.63 6.76 4.63
C LYS A 29 13.62 6.62 3.49
N ALA A 30 13.65 5.50 2.75
CA ALA A 30 12.63 5.19 1.74
C ALA A 30 11.22 5.10 2.34
N PHE A 31 11.07 4.49 3.53
CA PHE A 31 9.79 4.43 4.23
C PHE A 31 9.30 5.82 4.66
N ASP A 32 10.19 6.68 5.19
CA ASP A 32 9.84 8.04 5.60
C ASP A 32 9.41 8.90 4.40
N ILE A 33 10.15 8.84 3.29
CA ILE A 33 9.81 9.55 2.05
C ILE A 33 8.44 9.09 1.53
N ALA A 34 8.19 7.77 1.49
CA ALA A 34 6.92 7.23 1.03
C ALA A 34 5.75 7.66 1.91
N LYS A 35 5.97 7.68 3.23
CA LYS A 35 4.95 8.12 4.20
C LYS A 35 4.50 9.55 3.96
N GLU A 36 5.40 10.44 3.54
CA GLU A 36 5.12 11.84 3.27
C GLU A 36 4.60 12.08 1.85
N ASN A 37 5.20 11.45 0.86
CA ASN A 37 5.04 11.82 -0.54
C ASN A 37 4.18 10.87 -1.36
N SER A 38 4.10 9.59 -0.97
CA SER A 38 3.43 8.56 -1.79
C SER A 38 1.98 8.91 -2.14
N PRO A 39 1.61 8.91 -3.43
CA PRO A 39 0.24 9.13 -3.85
C PRO A 39 -0.69 8.00 -3.39
N PHE A 40 -0.19 6.78 -3.25
CA PHE A 40 -0.94 5.63 -2.78
C PHE A 40 -1.39 5.81 -1.32
N LEU A 41 -0.48 6.22 -0.43
CA LEU A 41 -0.82 6.49 0.97
C LEU A 41 -1.73 7.71 1.12
N LYS A 42 -1.56 8.73 0.27
CA LYS A 42 -2.46 9.89 0.25
C LYS A 42 -3.88 9.49 -0.13
N ALA A 43 -4.05 8.59 -1.11
CA ALA A 43 -5.36 8.08 -1.51
C ALA A 43 -6.06 7.36 -0.33
N GLU A 44 -5.36 6.47 0.38
CA GLU A 44 -5.93 5.78 1.55
C GLU A 44 -6.28 6.72 2.70
N ARG A 45 -5.52 7.79 2.91
CA ARG A 45 -5.84 8.82 3.92
C ARG A 45 -7.15 9.56 3.61
N PHE A 46 -7.54 9.69 2.33
CA PHE A 46 -8.84 10.27 1.98
C PHE A 46 -10.00 9.38 2.43
N ASN A 47 -9.86 8.05 2.44
CA ASN A 47 -10.89 7.14 2.98
C ASN A 47 -11.12 7.39 4.48
N VAL A 48 -10.06 7.64 5.24
CA VAL A 48 -10.15 8.01 6.66
C VAL A 48 -10.82 9.38 6.83
N ALA A 49 -10.47 10.35 5.99
CA ALA A 49 -11.06 11.69 6.03
C ALA A 49 -12.57 11.67 5.67
N ASP A 50 -12.97 10.83 4.72
CA ASP A 50 -14.37 10.62 4.36
C ASP A 50 -15.15 9.99 5.52
N ALA A 51 -14.61 8.95 6.15
CA ALA A 51 -15.20 8.33 7.35
C ALA A 51 -15.30 9.34 8.53
N GLU A 52 -14.33 10.24 8.67
CA GLU A 52 -14.43 11.32 9.65
C GLU A 52 -15.56 12.29 9.31
N ALA A 53 -15.75 12.66 8.04
CA ALA A 53 -16.88 13.46 7.61
C ALA A 53 -18.20 12.76 7.89
N ALA A 54 -18.30 11.44 7.65
CA ALA A 54 -19.47 10.63 7.99
C ALA A 54 -19.78 10.67 9.49
N THR A 55 -18.76 10.70 10.38
CA THR A 55 -19.01 10.86 11.83
C THR A 55 -19.58 12.23 12.18
N LYS A 56 -19.17 13.29 11.46
CA LYS A 56 -19.74 14.63 11.64
C LYS A 56 -21.20 14.65 11.19
N ILE A 57 -21.52 14.03 10.05
CA ILE A 57 -22.90 13.89 9.54
C ILE A 57 -23.78 13.15 10.56
N ALA A 58 -23.31 12.02 11.09
CA ALA A 58 -24.08 11.23 12.08
C ALA A 58 -24.38 12.00 13.38
N LYS A 59 -23.57 12.98 13.73
CA LYS A 59 -23.77 13.84 14.91
C LYS A 59 -24.79 14.97 14.67
N VAL A 60 -25.05 15.32 13.42
CA VAL A 60 -26.01 16.38 13.09
C VAL A 60 -27.43 15.94 13.43
N ARG A 61 -28.22 16.86 13.98
CA ARG A 61 -29.66 16.63 14.19
C ARG A 61 -30.41 16.97 12.91
N PRO A 62 -31.50 16.25 12.59
CA PRO A 62 -32.39 16.63 11.48
C PRO A 62 -32.82 18.11 11.59
N ASN A 63 -32.87 18.77 10.45
CA ASN A 63 -33.35 20.14 10.37
C ASN A 63 -34.84 20.20 10.69
N VAL A 64 -35.29 21.39 11.06
CA VAL A 64 -36.71 21.75 11.08
C VAL A 64 -37.13 22.02 9.64
N GLU A 65 -38.24 21.46 9.21
CA GLU A 65 -38.81 21.65 7.88
C GLU A 65 -39.99 22.63 7.99
N PHE A 66 -40.03 23.57 7.07
CA PHE A 66 -41.16 24.50 6.90
C PHE A 66 -42.01 24.01 5.73
N ASN A 67 -43.28 23.67 6.01
CA ASN A 67 -44.23 23.26 5.02
C ASN A 67 -45.37 24.27 4.95
N THR A 68 -45.78 24.60 3.74
CA THR A 68 -46.97 25.40 3.50
C THR A 68 -47.82 24.73 2.44
N GLN A 69 -49.12 24.81 2.63
CA GLN A 69 -50.11 24.28 1.71
C GLN A 69 -51.22 25.31 1.54
N ASP A 70 -51.56 25.61 0.30
CA ASP A 70 -52.64 26.48 -0.08
C ASP A 70 -53.64 25.72 -0.92
N LEU A 71 -54.86 25.59 -0.45
CA LEU A 71 -55.96 24.87 -1.08
C LEU A 71 -57.08 25.85 -1.41
N SER A 72 -57.48 25.90 -2.68
CA SER A 72 -58.62 26.69 -3.15
C SER A 72 -59.86 25.81 -3.31
N LEU A 73 -61.02 26.27 -2.90
CA LEU A 73 -62.27 25.55 -3.00
C LEU A 73 -62.71 25.52 -4.49
N VAL A 74 -62.80 24.34 -5.07
CA VAL A 74 -63.08 24.12 -6.50
C VAL A 74 -64.57 24.20 -6.79
N GLU A 75 -65.45 24.02 -5.78
CA GLU A 75 -66.88 23.97 -5.95
C GLU A 75 -67.52 25.30 -6.37
N ASN A 76 -66.90 26.43 -6.03
CA ASN A 76 -67.38 27.78 -6.45
C ASN A 76 -66.99 28.12 -7.90
N PHE A 77 -66.32 27.28 -8.63
CA PHE A 77 -66.02 27.47 -10.06
C PHE A 77 -67.24 27.33 -10.97
N ARG A 78 -68.40 26.83 -10.46
CA ARG A 78 -69.57 26.60 -11.32
C ARG A 78 -70.53 27.79 -11.36
N GLU A 79 -70.55 28.66 -10.37
CA GLU A 79 -71.52 29.78 -10.31
C GLU A 79 -70.97 31.17 -10.47
N ASP A 80 -69.71 31.43 -10.18
CA ASP A 80 -69.14 32.79 -10.32
C ASP A 80 -67.68 32.73 -10.89
N LYS A 81 -67.57 33.01 -12.16
CA LYS A 81 -66.33 32.81 -12.95
C LYS A 81 -65.16 33.70 -12.57
N ASN A 82 -65.28 34.60 -11.55
CA ASN A 82 -64.29 35.63 -11.34
C ASN A 82 -63.87 35.86 -9.89
N LYS A 83 -64.13 35.03 -8.94
CA LYS A 83 -63.70 35.27 -7.56
C LYS A 83 -62.89 34.10 -6.98
N VAL A 84 -61.59 34.09 -7.20
CA VAL A 84 -60.64 33.55 -6.25
C VAL A 84 -60.72 34.47 -5.01
N SER A 85 -61.65 34.19 -4.13
CA SER A 85 -61.80 34.93 -2.89
C SER A 85 -60.87 34.37 -1.84
N PHE A 86 -60.12 35.21 -1.17
CA PHE A 86 -59.25 34.88 -0.02
C PHE A 86 -60.03 34.08 1.07
N PHE A 87 -61.37 34.26 1.15
CA PHE A 87 -62.26 33.52 2.05
C PHE A 87 -62.49 32.06 1.68
N ASN A 88 -62.18 31.63 0.43
CA ASN A 88 -62.36 30.28 -0.06
C ASN A 88 -61.02 29.51 -0.11
N GLN A 89 -59.95 30.10 0.45
CA GLN A 89 -58.62 29.47 0.53
C GLN A 89 -58.40 28.92 1.93
N GLN A 90 -57.83 27.74 1.97
CA GLN A 90 -57.37 27.09 3.20
C GLN A 90 -55.86 27.05 3.21
N ASN A 91 -55.26 27.87 4.06
CA ASN A 91 -53.78 27.96 4.16
C ASN A 91 -53.31 27.22 5.38
N TRP A 92 -52.35 26.32 5.17
CA TRP A 92 -51.72 25.57 6.24
C TRP A 92 -50.24 25.91 6.27
N VAL A 93 -49.75 26.22 7.47
CA VAL A 93 -48.34 26.45 7.73
C VAL A 93 -47.90 25.48 8.82
N GLN A 94 -46.84 24.74 8.57
CA GLN A 94 -46.33 23.77 9.53
C GLN A 94 -44.80 23.92 9.67
N LEU A 95 -44.35 23.82 10.93
CA LEU A 95 -42.95 23.60 11.28
C LEU A 95 -42.84 22.18 11.80
N THR A 96 -42.11 21.33 11.09
CA THR A 96 -41.98 19.90 11.43
C THR A 96 -40.55 19.54 11.81
N LYS A 97 -40.37 18.60 12.73
CA LYS A 97 -39.08 18.10 13.16
C LYS A 97 -39.11 16.59 13.36
N PRO A 98 -38.25 15.85 12.62
CA PRO A 98 -38.05 14.42 12.86
C PRO A 98 -37.36 14.19 14.21
N LEU A 99 -37.87 13.20 14.98
CA LEU A 99 -37.35 12.82 16.29
C LEU A 99 -36.65 11.47 16.20
N GLN A 100 -35.31 11.47 16.33
CA GLN A 100 -34.51 10.26 16.41
C GLN A 100 -34.62 9.64 17.83
N LEU A 101 -35.68 8.87 18.06
CA LEU A 101 -35.97 8.24 19.35
C LEU A 101 -35.36 6.80 19.42
N TRP A 102 -35.67 6.08 20.49
CA TRP A 102 -35.32 4.67 20.75
C TRP A 102 -33.83 4.35 20.57
N GLY A 103 -32.97 5.32 20.76
CA GLY A 103 -31.51 5.13 20.64
C GLY A 103 -30.95 5.19 19.22
N GLN A 104 -31.78 5.41 18.19
CA GLN A 104 -31.37 5.50 16.78
C GLN A 104 -30.17 6.44 16.60
N ARG A 105 -30.25 7.66 17.17
CA ARG A 105 -29.16 8.66 17.06
C ARG A 105 -27.89 8.16 17.73
N ARG A 106 -27.97 7.59 18.94
CA ARG A 106 -26.80 7.09 19.66
C ARG A 106 -26.15 5.94 18.92
N LEU A 107 -26.94 5.00 18.42
CA LEU A 107 -26.46 3.84 17.65
C LEU A 107 -25.89 4.27 16.29
N GLY A 108 -26.51 5.24 15.60
CA GLY A 108 -25.98 5.80 14.36
C GLY A 108 -24.62 6.49 14.54
N ILE A 109 -24.45 7.27 15.62
CA ILE A 109 -23.16 7.90 15.95
C ILE A 109 -22.11 6.83 16.31
N LEU A 110 -22.51 5.80 17.07
CA LEU A 110 -21.62 4.69 17.42
C LEU A 110 -21.17 3.92 16.17
N ALA A 111 -22.10 3.59 15.28
CA ALA A 111 -21.78 2.93 14.01
C ALA A 111 -20.81 3.75 13.14
N ALA A 112 -21.04 5.06 13.02
CA ALA A 112 -20.15 5.94 12.28
C ALA A 112 -18.75 6.02 12.89
N ASN A 113 -18.63 6.06 14.23
CA ASN A 113 -17.31 6.05 14.90
C ASN A 113 -16.59 4.70 14.71
N GLN A 114 -17.31 3.59 14.75
CA GLN A 114 -16.76 2.25 14.48
C GLN A 114 -16.30 2.13 13.02
N ALA A 115 -17.09 2.64 12.07
CA ALA A 115 -16.71 2.70 10.66
C ALA A 115 -15.43 3.52 10.46
N LYS A 116 -15.30 4.67 11.13
CA LYS A 116 -14.05 5.46 11.11
C LYS A 116 -12.86 4.67 11.65
N ALA A 117 -13.01 3.99 12.78
CA ALA A 117 -11.95 3.17 13.37
C ALA A 117 -11.53 2.02 12.44
N ILE A 118 -12.46 1.44 11.69
CA ILE A 118 -12.19 0.43 10.67
C ILE A 118 -11.34 1.01 9.53
N GLU A 119 -11.67 2.20 9.02
CA GLU A 119 -10.86 2.85 7.97
C GLU A 119 -9.45 3.25 8.45
N GLU A 120 -9.31 3.67 9.71
CA GLU A 120 -7.99 3.91 10.33
C GLU A 120 -7.15 2.61 10.42
N LEU A 121 -7.77 1.48 10.71
CA LEU A 121 -7.10 0.17 10.75
C LEU A 121 -6.75 -0.35 9.36
N LYS A 122 -7.61 -0.12 8.36
CA LYS A 122 -7.31 -0.41 6.95
C LYS A 122 -6.11 0.38 6.47
N LEU A 123 -6.02 1.67 6.79
CA LEU A 123 -4.86 2.48 6.45
C LEU A 123 -3.58 1.89 7.06
N LYS A 124 -3.61 1.47 8.33
CA LYS A 124 -2.45 0.83 8.99
C LYS A 124 -2.06 -0.50 8.34
N ASP A 125 -3.03 -1.31 7.93
CA ASP A 125 -2.73 -2.56 7.22
C ASP A 125 -2.20 -2.32 5.81
N PHE A 126 -2.75 -1.34 5.11
CA PHE A 126 -2.20 -0.88 3.83
C PHE A 126 -0.76 -0.37 3.99
N GLU A 127 -0.47 0.45 5.00
CA GLU A 127 0.89 0.92 5.30
C GLU A 127 1.85 -0.25 5.52
N ARG A 128 1.44 -1.30 6.24
CA ARG A 128 2.22 -2.53 6.46
C ARG A 128 2.57 -3.23 5.14
N GLY A 129 1.58 -3.50 4.31
CA GLY A 129 1.77 -4.14 3.00
C GLY A 129 2.59 -3.28 2.04
N PHE A 130 2.36 -1.97 2.05
CA PHE A 130 3.07 -1.03 1.21
C PHE A 130 4.54 -0.87 1.59
N GLN A 131 4.87 -0.90 2.87
CA GLN A 131 6.26 -0.95 3.34
C GLN A 131 6.99 -2.20 2.84
N ALA A 132 6.33 -3.37 2.86
CA ALA A 132 6.90 -4.58 2.28
C ALA A 132 7.15 -4.44 0.78
N GLN A 133 6.20 -3.86 0.04
CA GLN A 133 6.35 -3.58 -1.39
C GLN A 133 7.53 -2.65 -1.67
N ILE A 134 7.67 -1.54 -0.93
CA ILE A 134 8.80 -0.61 -1.06
C ILE A 134 10.12 -1.33 -0.76
N ALA A 135 10.17 -2.17 0.27
CA ALA A 135 11.36 -2.91 0.64
C ALA A 135 11.77 -3.90 -0.47
N HIS A 136 10.82 -4.60 -1.08
CA HIS A 136 11.09 -5.48 -2.22
C HIS A 136 11.58 -4.69 -3.45
N GLN A 137 10.99 -3.55 -3.76
CA GLN A 137 11.43 -2.67 -4.86
C GLN A 137 12.82 -2.10 -4.60
N TRP A 138 13.11 -1.70 -3.36
CA TRP A 138 14.43 -1.21 -2.95
C TRP A 138 15.51 -2.28 -3.10
N LEU A 139 15.20 -3.53 -2.69
CA LEU A 139 16.09 -4.68 -2.89
C LEU A 139 16.32 -5.00 -4.36
N GLU A 140 15.30 -4.83 -5.20
CA GLU A 140 15.45 -5.05 -6.64
C GLU A 140 16.40 -4.03 -7.27
N VAL A 141 16.26 -2.74 -6.90
CA VAL A 141 17.20 -1.70 -7.35
C VAL A 141 18.63 -2.00 -6.90
N TRP A 142 18.82 -2.41 -5.63
CA TRP A 142 20.12 -2.81 -5.11
C TRP A 142 20.70 -4.00 -5.90
N PHE A 143 19.91 -5.02 -6.16
CA PHE A 143 20.33 -6.19 -6.90
C PHE A 143 20.80 -5.84 -8.32
N GLN A 144 20.05 -5.05 -9.05
CA GLN A 144 20.41 -4.65 -10.40
C GLN A 144 21.68 -3.77 -10.40
N GLN A 145 21.85 -2.91 -9.40
CA GLN A 145 23.05 -2.12 -9.22
C GLN A 145 24.29 -3.01 -9.01
N GLU A 146 24.21 -4.01 -8.13
CA GLU A 146 25.30 -4.96 -7.90
C GLU A 146 25.57 -5.85 -9.11
N ARG A 147 24.51 -6.24 -9.85
CA ARG A 147 24.65 -6.99 -11.09
C ARG A 147 25.38 -6.18 -12.17
N ILE A 148 25.08 -4.90 -12.33
CA ILE A 148 25.78 -3.99 -13.24
C ILE A 148 27.24 -3.86 -12.83
N ASN A 149 27.54 -3.69 -11.54
CA ASN A 149 28.90 -3.61 -11.02
C ASN A 149 29.70 -4.87 -11.37
N LEU A 150 29.10 -6.04 -11.18
CA LEU A 150 29.69 -7.34 -11.52
C LEU A 150 29.98 -7.45 -13.03
N LEU A 151 29.01 -7.11 -13.88
CA LEU A 151 29.13 -7.15 -15.33
C LEU A 151 30.21 -6.21 -15.85
N ASN A 152 30.23 -4.98 -15.36
CA ASN A 152 31.28 -4.01 -15.72
C ASN A 152 32.69 -4.51 -15.36
N HIS A 153 32.83 -5.17 -14.21
CA HIS A 153 34.09 -5.79 -13.84
C HIS A 153 34.46 -6.93 -14.79
N THR A 154 33.50 -7.78 -15.13
CA THR A 154 33.70 -8.94 -16.00
C THR A 154 34.06 -8.51 -17.43
N VAL A 155 33.36 -7.51 -17.98
CA VAL A 155 33.69 -6.92 -19.31
C VAL A 155 35.14 -6.39 -19.33
N LYS A 156 35.55 -5.62 -18.31
CA LYS A 156 36.93 -5.10 -18.23
C LYS A 156 37.99 -6.22 -18.15
N MET A 157 37.67 -7.33 -17.44
CA MET A 157 38.58 -8.47 -17.39
C MET A 157 38.68 -9.16 -18.75
N THR A 158 37.57 -9.32 -19.45
CA THR A 158 37.54 -9.94 -20.79
C THR A 158 38.27 -9.06 -21.83
N ASP A 159 38.12 -7.74 -21.77
CA ASP A 159 38.89 -6.80 -22.64
C ASP A 159 40.40 -6.89 -22.37
N SER A 160 40.78 -7.01 -21.10
CA SER A 160 42.20 -7.22 -20.73
C SER A 160 42.76 -8.53 -21.26
N LEU A 161 41.91 -9.60 -21.25
CA LEU A 161 42.27 -10.88 -21.82
C LEU A 161 42.46 -10.78 -23.35
N ILE A 162 41.55 -10.13 -24.08
CA ILE A 162 41.69 -9.88 -25.52
C ILE A 162 43.00 -9.18 -25.83
N SER A 163 43.33 -8.14 -25.05
CA SER A 163 44.57 -7.39 -25.23
C SER A 163 45.81 -8.28 -25.04
N SER A 164 45.82 -9.13 -24.01
CA SER A 164 46.94 -10.06 -23.73
C SER A 164 47.11 -11.15 -24.80
N LEU A 165 46.03 -11.55 -25.45
CA LEU A 165 46.04 -12.53 -26.54
C LEU A 165 46.49 -11.93 -27.85
N SER A 166 46.45 -10.60 -28.01
CA SER A 166 46.85 -9.90 -29.23
C SER A 166 48.34 -10.09 -29.58
N ASP A 167 49.17 -10.32 -28.57
CA ASP A 167 50.61 -10.57 -28.73
C ASP A 167 50.93 -12.04 -29.07
N LYS A 168 50.00 -12.97 -28.77
CA LYS A 168 50.26 -14.42 -28.90
C LYS A 168 49.59 -15.04 -30.12
N TYR A 169 48.43 -14.52 -30.55
CA TYR A 169 47.62 -15.15 -31.59
C TYR A 169 47.26 -14.15 -32.72
N ALA A 170 47.10 -14.68 -33.94
CA ALA A 170 46.63 -13.90 -35.07
C ALA A 170 45.19 -13.37 -34.84
N ASP A 171 44.80 -12.27 -35.49
CA ASP A 171 43.52 -11.60 -35.29
C ASP A 171 42.30 -12.49 -35.65
N GLU A 172 42.46 -13.42 -36.57
CA GLU A 172 41.46 -14.37 -37.01
C GLU A 172 41.58 -15.77 -36.32
N SER A 173 42.35 -15.85 -35.24
CA SER A 173 42.44 -17.10 -34.48
C SER A 173 41.13 -17.47 -33.79
N SER A 174 40.83 -18.79 -33.72
CA SER A 174 39.64 -19.32 -33.03
C SER A 174 39.54 -18.85 -31.57
N GLU A 175 40.65 -18.72 -30.90
CA GLU A 175 40.79 -18.27 -29.51
C GLU A 175 40.29 -16.84 -29.34
N LYS A 176 40.80 -15.92 -30.17
CA LYS A 176 40.35 -14.52 -30.12
C LYS A 176 38.88 -14.34 -30.49
N ILE A 177 38.38 -15.07 -31.48
CA ILE A 177 36.95 -15.03 -31.86
C ILE A 177 36.08 -15.46 -30.67
N ARG A 178 36.44 -16.53 -29.96
CA ARG A 178 35.69 -17.01 -28.79
C ARG A 178 35.66 -16.00 -27.66
N VAL A 179 36.76 -15.34 -27.34
CA VAL A 179 36.76 -14.29 -26.29
C VAL A 179 35.93 -13.08 -26.70
N ARG A 180 35.99 -12.69 -27.98
CA ARG A 180 35.14 -11.60 -28.49
C ARG A 180 33.67 -11.94 -28.40
N LEU A 181 33.25 -13.16 -28.73
CA LEU A 181 31.88 -13.62 -28.57
C LEU A 181 31.47 -13.58 -27.10
N LEU A 182 32.30 -14.07 -26.18
CA LEU A 182 32.04 -14.02 -24.75
C LEU A 182 31.90 -12.58 -24.22
N ARG A 183 32.78 -11.68 -24.67
CA ARG A 183 32.68 -10.25 -24.34
C ARG A 183 31.35 -9.64 -24.84
N ASP A 184 30.96 -9.96 -26.08
CA ASP A 184 29.74 -9.41 -26.69
C ASP A 184 28.50 -9.98 -25.99
N ASP A 185 28.53 -11.23 -25.53
CA ASP A 185 27.50 -11.80 -24.65
C ASP A 185 27.39 -11.03 -23.32
N TYR A 186 28.52 -10.72 -22.68
CA TYR A 186 28.50 -9.90 -21.44
C TYR A 186 27.99 -8.48 -21.68
N HIS A 187 28.33 -7.84 -22.80
CA HIS A 187 27.77 -6.54 -23.16
C HIS A 187 26.26 -6.60 -23.38
N PHE A 188 25.76 -7.65 -24.02
CA PHE A 188 24.32 -7.85 -24.19
C PHE A 188 23.60 -7.98 -22.85
N VAL A 189 24.15 -8.81 -21.94
CA VAL A 189 23.60 -8.98 -20.59
C VAL A 189 23.71 -7.68 -19.76
N LEU A 190 24.78 -6.89 -19.95
CA LEU A 190 24.95 -5.58 -19.30
C LEU A 190 23.84 -4.60 -19.73
N ASN A 191 23.57 -4.49 -21.03
CA ASN A 191 22.49 -3.64 -21.54
C ASN A 191 21.11 -4.06 -21.00
N GLN A 192 20.90 -5.38 -20.82
CA GLN A 192 19.66 -5.86 -20.15
C GLN A 192 19.62 -5.47 -18.68
N ALA A 193 20.72 -5.60 -17.94
CA ALA A 193 20.78 -5.24 -16.53
C ALA A 193 20.58 -3.73 -16.32
N GLU A 194 21.13 -2.89 -17.19
CA GLU A 194 20.92 -1.43 -17.17
C GLU A 194 19.44 -1.08 -17.40
N ARG A 195 18.79 -1.69 -18.38
CA ARG A 195 17.34 -1.52 -18.59
C ARG A 195 16.53 -1.96 -17.37
N ASP A 196 16.87 -3.13 -16.79
CA ASP A 196 16.14 -3.69 -15.64
C ASP A 196 16.35 -2.81 -14.39
N PHE A 197 17.54 -2.20 -14.25
CA PHE A 197 17.84 -1.20 -13.23
C PHE A 197 16.97 0.05 -13.39
N GLU A 198 16.90 0.62 -14.59
CA GLU A 198 16.05 1.79 -14.85
C GLU A 198 14.58 1.51 -14.56
N ASN A 199 14.05 0.35 -14.97
CA ASN A 199 12.68 -0.07 -14.72
C ASN A 199 12.40 -0.23 -13.20
N SER A 200 13.31 -0.87 -12.47
CA SER A 200 13.18 -1.03 -11.01
C SER A 200 13.23 0.32 -10.29
N LEU A 201 14.09 1.23 -10.75
CA LEU A 201 14.20 2.59 -10.23
C LEU A 201 12.93 3.41 -10.47
N ILE A 202 12.33 3.32 -11.66
CA ILE A 202 11.04 3.97 -11.98
C ILE A 202 9.94 3.45 -11.05
N SER A 203 9.87 2.13 -10.83
CA SER A 203 8.88 1.50 -9.95
C SER A 203 9.02 1.97 -8.50
N LEU A 204 10.26 2.04 -7.99
CA LEU A 204 10.53 2.54 -6.64
C LEU A 204 10.17 4.02 -6.52
N LYS A 205 10.59 4.88 -7.46
CA LYS A 205 10.26 6.31 -7.47
C LYS A 205 8.76 6.56 -7.47
N LEU A 206 8.00 5.80 -8.25
CA LEU A 206 6.54 5.89 -8.27
C LEU A 206 5.96 5.60 -6.88
N SER A 207 6.41 4.53 -6.23
CA SER A 207 5.96 4.17 -4.88
C SER A 207 6.34 5.22 -3.84
N LEU A 208 7.54 5.80 -3.95
CA LEU A 208 8.01 6.87 -3.07
C LEU A 208 7.31 8.23 -3.34
N GLY A 209 6.75 8.42 -4.53
CA GLY A 209 6.15 9.70 -4.96
C GLY A 209 7.18 10.80 -5.23
N ILE A 210 8.36 10.45 -5.75
CA ILE A 210 9.45 11.37 -6.07
C ILE A 210 9.93 11.22 -7.51
N ASN A 211 10.48 12.31 -8.08
CA ASN A 211 11.04 12.33 -9.43
C ASN A 211 12.58 12.49 -9.45
N GLN A 212 13.19 12.68 -8.29
CA GLN A 212 14.64 12.92 -8.18
C GLN A 212 15.44 11.67 -8.53
N SER A 213 16.69 11.86 -8.94
CA SER A 213 17.64 10.75 -9.12
C SER A 213 18.07 10.23 -7.76
N ILE A 214 17.92 8.92 -7.54
CA ILE A 214 18.25 8.26 -6.27
C ILE A 214 19.20 7.09 -6.52
N HIS A 215 20.04 6.81 -5.54
CA HIS A 215 20.80 5.57 -5.40
C HIS A 215 20.42 4.89 -4.10
N VAL A 216 20.43 3.56 -4.10
CA VAL A 216 20.20 2.80 -2.87
C VAL A 216 21.53 2.58 -2.14
N GLU A 217 21.47 2.56 -0.81
CA GLU A 217 22.62 2.25 0.03
C GLU A 217 22.95 0.75 0.02
N ASN A 218 24.11 0.40 0.59
CA ASN A 218 24.53 -0.98 0.76
C ASN A 218 23.64 -1.71 1.78
N ILE A 219 23.54 -3.03 1.61
CA ILE A 219 22.58 -3.90 2.30
C ILE A 219 23.09 -4.43 3.66
N GLU A 220 24.25 -3.99 4.13
CA GLU A 220 24.90 -4.50 5.34
C GLU A 220 23.97 -4.57 6.58
N PHE A 221 23.01 -3.64 6.69
CA PHE A 221 22.06 -3.63 7.80
C PHE A 221 21.16 -4.88 7.83
N MET A 222 20.86 -5.49 6.67
CA MET A 222 20.04 -6.69 6.59
C MET A 222 20.70 -7.92 7.20
N GLU A 223 22.04 -7.97 7.24
CA GLU A 223 22.80 -9.06 7.85
C GLU A 223 22.66 -9.06 9.37
N GLY A 224 22.60 -7.86 9.97
CA GLY A 224 22.45 -7.66 11.42
C GLY A 224 21.07 -8.01 11.98
N ILE A 225 20.04 -8.17 11.15
CA ILE A 225 18.69 -8.50 11.62
C ILE A 225 18.62 -9.97 12.02
N LEU A 226 18.53 -10.24 13.32
CA LEU A 226 18.33 -11.58 13.85
C LEU A 226 16.86 -12.00 13.71
N MET A 227 16.64 -13.14 13.06
CA MET A 227 15.32 -13.72 12.95
C MET A 227 15.03 -14.62 14.15
N PRO A 228 13.82 -14.55 14.76
CA PRO A 228 13.44 -15.48 15.81
C PRO A 228 13.50 -16.93 15.32
N SER A 229 14.06 -17.81 16.14
CA SER A 229 14.22 -19.23 15.81
C SER A 229 12.91 -20.04 15.87
N SER A 230 11.85 -19.47 16.47
CA SER A 230 10.56 -20.16 16.65
C SER A 230 9.44 -19.48 15.84
N VAL A 231 8.87 -20.25 14.92
CA VAL A 231 7.68 -19.86 14.15
C VAL A 231 6.49 -19.55 15.08
N ASP A 232 6.31 -20.28 16.17
CA ASP A 232 5.19 -20.06 17.09
C ASP A 232 5.28 -18.70 17.80
N SER A 233 6.50 -18.22 18.07
CA SER A 233 6.70 -16.87 18.59
C SER A 233 6.30 -15.80 17.57
N LEU A 234 6.63 -16.00 16.29
CA LEU A 234 6.25 -15.10 15.20
C LEU A 234 4.73 -15.06 15.01
N ILE A 235 4.06 -16.22 15.08
CA ILE A 235 2.60 -16.30 15.00
C ILE A 235 1.93 -15.54 16.15
N LYS A 236 2.40 -15.72 17.38
CA LYS A 236 1.88 -14.95 18.52
C LYS A 236 2.02 -13.46 18.33
N ASN A 237 3.19 -13.01 17.87
CA ASN A 237 3.43 -11.59 17.58
C ASN A 237 2.53 -11.08 16.44
N GLY A 238 2.38 -11.84 15.36
CA GLY A 238 1.51 -11.49 14.25
C GLY A 238 0.05 -11.33 14.69
N ILE A 239 -0.49 -12.27 15.46
CA ILE A 239 -1.86 -12.19 15.99
C ILE A 239 -2.06 -10.97 16.89
N LEU A 240 -1.03 -10.53 17.62
CA LEU A 240 -1.11 -9.35 18.49
C LEU A 240 -0.97 -8.02 17.77
N LEU A 241 -0.14 -7.97 16.73
CA LEU A 241 0.30 -6.72 16.10
C LEU A 241 -0.39 -6.39 14.78
N ARG A 242 -1.04 -7.37 14.14
CA ARG A 242 -1.63 -7.15 12.81
C ARG A 242 -2.91 -6.32 12.87
N PRO A 243 -2.96 -5.24 12.05
CA PRO A 243 -4.13 -4.35 12.00
C PRO A 243 -5.37 -5.01 11.39
N ASP A 244 -5.22 -5.90 10.42
CA ASP A 244 -6.33 -6.60 9.75
C ASP A 244 -7.15 -7.48 10.70
N LEU A 245 -6.53 -8.17 11.66
CA LEU A 245 -7.24 -8.91 12.69
C LEU A 245 -7.98 -7.97 13.66
N THR A 246 -7.37 -6.83 13.99
CA THR A 246 -8.04 -5.83 14.83
C THR A 246 -9.21 -5.19 14.08
N GLN A 247 -9.05 -4.94 12.78
CA GLN A 247 -10.10 -4.45 11.90
C GLN A 247 -11.30 -5.42 11.84
N SER A 248 -11.05 -6.73 11.69
CA SER A 248 -12.14 -7.73 11.66
C SER A 248 -12.94 -7.76 12.96
N LYS A 249 -12.29 -7.58 14.13
CA LYS A 249 -12.96 -7.44 15.42
C LYS A 249 -13.83 -6.18 15.49
N GLU A 250 -13.37 -5.06 14.92
CA GLU A 250 -14.18 -3.84 14.83
C GLU A 250 -15.35 -4.00 13.85
N ASN A 251 -15.17 -4.74 12.74
CA ASN A 251 -16.24 -5.10 11.81
C ASN A 251 -17.35 -5.91 12.50
N GLU A 252 -17.01 -6.88 13.35
CA GLU A 252 -18.01 -7.62 14.15
C GLU A 252 -18.79 -6.69 15.09
N LYS A 253 -18.10 -5.77 15.79
CA LYS A 253 -18.75 -4.78 16.66
C LYS A 253 -19.68 -3.86 15.88
N LEU A 254 -19.26 -3.40 14.69
CA LEU A 254 -20.09 -2.59 13.81
C LEU A 254 -21.34 -3.35 13.37
N ALA A 255 -21.21 -4.60 12.93
CA ALA A 255 -22.35 -5.44 12.54
C ALA A 255 -23.35 -5.62 13.68
N LYS A 256 -22.89 -5.83 14.91
CA LYS A 256 -23.72 -5.89 16.12
C LYS A 256 -24.42 -4.55 16.42
N THR A 257 -23.73 -3.44 16.19
CA THR A 257 -24.33 -2.10 16.34
C THR A 257 -25.40 -1.86 15.29
N GLN A 258 -25.17 -2.29 14.04
CA GLN A 258 -26.16 -2.22 12.95
C GLN A 258 -27.39 -3.06 13.23
N GLU A 259 -27.24 -4.30 13.74
CA GLU A 259 -28.39 -5.11 14.18
C GLU A 259 -29.23 -4.37 15.26
N SER A 260 -28.54 -3.73 16.22
CA SER A 260 -29.21 -2.94 17.25
C SER A 260 -29.93 -1.71 16.69
N LEU A 261 -29.33 -1.08 15.66
CA LEU A 261 -29.91 0.07 14.97
C LEU A 261 -31.17 -0.34 14.18
N GLU A 262 -31.12 -1.49 13.49
CA GLU A 262 -32.32 -2.03 12.81
C GLU A 262 -33.47 -2.31 13.78
N LYS A 263 -33.17 -2.88 14.96
CA LYS A 263 -34.15 -3.08 16.02
C LYS A 263 -34.74 -1.76 16.54
N ALA A 264 -33.87 -0.74 16.72
CA ALA A 264 -34.32 0.58 17.16
C ALA A 264 -35.12 1.33 16.09
N SER A 265 -34.99 0.93 14.83
CA SER A 265 -35.68 1.56 13.69
C SER A 265 -37.05 0.99 13.38
N VAL A 266 -37.52 -0.04 14.13
CA VAL A 266 -38.83 -0.69 13.93
C VAL A 266 -39.99 0.32 14.03
N TRP A 267 -39.90 1.26 14.95
CA TRP A 267 -40.94 2.30 15.15
C TRP A 267 -40.73 3.53 14.22
N GLY A 268 -39.83 3.46 13.25
CA GLY A 268 -39.54 4.55 12.35
C GLY A 268 -38.95 5.77 13.06
N THR A 269 -39.07 6.93 12.43
CA THR A 269 -38.66 8.22 12.99
C THR A 269 -39.91 9.09 13.18
N PRO A 270 -40.41 9.23 14.41
CA PRO A 270 -41.58 10.10 14.68
C PRO A 270 -41.29 11.52 14.26
N VAL A 271 -42.34 12.20 13.79
CA VAL A 271 -42.31 13.61 13.41
C VAL A 271 -43.22 14.40 14.32
N THR A 272 -42.75 15.47 14.92
CA THR A 272 -43.54 16.40 15.69
C THR A 272 -43.47 17.80 15.10
N GLY A 273 -44.48 18.60 15.36
CA GLY A 273 -44.43 19.96 14.85
C GLY A 273 -45.54 20.88 15.38
N LEU A 274 -45.43 22.10 14.93
CA LEU A 274 -46.44 23.15 15.12
C LEU A 274 -47.25 23.28 13.84
N ILE A 275 -48.54 23.48 13.95
CA ILE A 275 -49.44 23.72 12.84
C ILE A 275 -50.18 25.05 13.09
N TYR A 276 -50.25 25.89 12.09
CA TYR A 276 -51.08 27.05 12.06
C TYR A 276 -51.97 27.06 10.83
N ASN A 277 -53.27 27.23 11.03
CA ASN A 277 -54.26 27.22 9.97
C ASN A 277 -55.25 28.40 10.19
N PRO A 278 -55.05 29.56 9.49
CA PRO A 278 -56.03 30.61 9.45
C PRO A 278 -57.16 30.25 8.50
N GLN A 279 -58.35 29.93 9.05
CA GLN A 279 -59.49 29.55 8.25
C GLN A 279 -60.69 30.44 8.55
N ASN A 280 -61.22 31.13 7.54
CA ASN A 280 -62.48 31.90 7.62
C ASN A 280 -62.61 32.77 8.87
N THR A 281 -61.63 33.62 9.16
CA THR A 281 -61.58 34.53 10.33
C THR A 281 -61.30 33.84 11.68
N VAL A 282 -61.17 32.49 11.74
CA VAL A 282 -60.78 31.76 12.94
C VAL A 282 -59.41 31.21 12.78
N ASN A 283 -58.49 31.55 13.68
CA ASN A 283 -57.10 31.04 13.67
C ASN A 283 -57.01 29.76 14.50
N TYR A 284 -56.53 28.69 13.88
CA TYR A 284 -56.21 27.44 14.58
C TYR A 284 -54.72 27.32 14.74
N MET A 285 -54.27 27.05 15.94
CA MET A 285 -52.87 26.72 16.25
C MET A 285 -52.82 25.45 17.09
N GLY A 286 -51.90 24.56 16.76
CA GLY A 286 -51.80 23.26 17.46
C GLY A 286 -50.41 22.64 17.34
N VAL A 287 -50.26 21.56 18.07
CA VAL A 287 -49.13 20.63 17.98
C VAL A 287 -49.58 19.30 17.41
N PHE A 288 -48.72 18.63 16.69
CA PHE A 288 -49.00 17.28 16.19
C PHE A 288 -47.84 16.35 16.40
N LEU A 289 -48.12 15.06 16.43
CA LEU A 289 -47.16 13.98 16.48
C LEU A 289 -47.60 12.90 15.51
N THR A 290 -46.75 12.55 14.57
CA THR A 290 -46.94 11.46 13.63
C THR A 290 -46.00 10.31 13.99
N VAL A 291 -46.53 9.13 14.23
CA VAL A 291 -45.78 7.90 14.56
C VAL A 291 -46.15 6.81 13.57
N GLN A 292 -45.18 6.14 12.99
CA GLN A 292 -45.43 4.93 12.20
C GLN A 292 -45.68 3.74 13.14
N LEU A 293 -46.84 3.10 13.02
CA LEU A 293 -47.13 1.91 13.77
C LEU A 293 -46.70 0.65 13.01
N PRO A 294 -45.78 -0.17 13.55
CA PRO A 294 -45.23 -1.34 12.86
C PRO A 294 -46.20 -2.54 12.87
N VAL A 295 -47.39 -2.35 12.31
CA VAL A 295 -48.42 -3.41 12.27
C VAL A 295 -48.08 -4.47 11.23
N PHE A 296 -47.68 -4.05 10.02
CA PHE A 296 -47.34 -4.93 8.91
C PHE A 296 -45.84 -5.08 8.69
N ASN A 297 -45.11 -3.98 8.70
CA ASN A 297 -43.66 -3.99 8.54
C ASN A 297 -42.97 -3.83 9.89
N GLN A 298 -42.52 -4.94 10.46
CA GLN A 298 -41.76 -5.01 11.71
C GLN A 298 -40.25 -5.10 11.47
N ARG A 299 -39.79 -4.83 10.25
CA ARG A 299 -38.37 -4.92 9.83
C ARG A 299 -37.73 -6.27 10.15
N LYS A 300 -38.49 -7.35 10.17
CA LYS A 300 -37.97 -8.70 10.50
C LYS A 300 -36.89 -9.14 9.51
N GLY A 301 -37.07 -8.83 8.23
CA GLY A 301 -36.11 -9.16 7.18
C GLY A 301 -34.77 -8.42 7.36
N GLU A 302 -34.81 -7.11 7.61
CA GLU A 302 -33.63 -6.28 7.82
C GLU A 302 -32.90 -6.68 9.11
N ILE A 303 -33.61 -6.98 10.19
CA ILE A 303 -33.03 -7.50 11.43
C ILE A 303 -32.34 -8.84 11.19
N GLN A 304 -32.97 -9.74 10.41
CA GLN A 304 -32.40 -11.04 10.07
C GLN A 304 -31.15 -10.86 9.17
N GLN A 305 -31.17 -9.95 8.18
CA GLN A 305 -29.99 -9.62 7.36
C GLN A 305 -28.84 -9.09 8.22
N ALA A 306 -29.13 -8.19 9.16
CA ALA A 306 -28.11 -7.65 10.06
C ALA A 306 -27.51 -8.74 10.98
N LYS A 307 -28.33 -9.69 11.44
CA LYS A 307 -27.88 -10.85 12.22
C LYS A 307 -26.97 -11.77 11.39
N ILE A 308 -27.35 -12.06 10.15
CA ILE A 308 -26.49 -12.82 9.21
C ILE A 308 -25.18 -12.08 8.94
N ALA A 309 -25.22 -10.75 8.81
CA ALA A 309 -24.02 -9.94 8.64
C ALA A 309 -23.09 -10.04 9.86
N GLN A 310 -23.62 -10.10 11.08
CA GLN A 310 -22.83 -10.33 12.29
C GLN A 310 -22.19 -11.73 12.30
N GLU A 311 -22.95 -12.78 11.97
CA GLU A 311 -22.43 -14.14 11.89
C GLU A 311 -21.33 -14.26 10.81
N ARG A 312 -21.50 -13.56 9.69
CA ARG A 312 -20.49 -13.47 8.61
C ARG A 312 -19.21 -12.78 9.11
N ALA A 313 -19.33 -11.65 9.82
CA ALA A 313 -18.17 -10.93 10.36
C ALA A 313 -17.40 -11.77 11.38
N LEU A 314 -18.08 -12.56 12.21
CA LEU A 314 -17.45 -13.49 13.14
C LEU A 314 -16.69 -14.61 12.40
N ASN A 315 -17.27 -15.19 11.37
CA ASN A 315 -16.62 -16.20 10.55
C ASN A 315 -15.39 -15.63 9.80
N GLU A 316 -15.51 -14.41 9.28
CA GLU A 316 -14.40 -13.69 8.62
C GLU A 316 -13.24 -13.44 9.59
N GLN A 317 -13.51 -13.09 10.84
CA GLN A 317 -12.48 -12.94 11.87
C GLN A 317 -11.68 -14.24 12.07
N ASN A 318 -12.37 -15.38 12.16
CA ASN A 318 -11.72 -16.69 12.30
C ASN A 318 -10.88 -17.03 11.06
N LEU A 319 -11.40 -16.71 9.86
CA LEU A 319 -10.68 -16.91 8.60
C LEU A 319 -9.41 -16.07 8.54
N ILE A 320 -9.48 -14.78 8.88
CA ILE A 320 -8.32 -13.88 8.91
C ILE A 320 -7.26 -14.38 9.88
N GLN A 321 -7.65 -14.87 11.06
CA GLN A 321 -6.70 -15.45 12.00
C GLN A 321 -5.96 -16.66 11.39
N GLN A 322 -6.68 -17.58 10.75
CA GLN A 322 -6.07 -18.73 10.06
C GLN A 322 -5.17 -18.30 8.89
N GLN A 323 -5.57 -17.28 8.13
CA GLN A 323 -4.76 -16.72 7.06
C GLN A 323 -3.46 -16.13 7.58
N ILE A 324 -3.48 -15.39 8.70
CA ILE A 324 -2.29 -14.85 9.35
C ILE A 324 -1.32 -15.98 9.75
N GLU A 325 -1.83 -17.03 10.40
CA GLU A 325 -0.99 -18.19 10.78
C GLU A 325 -0.38 -18.87 9.55
N ALA A 326 -1.15 -19.07 8.50
CA ALA A 326 -0.68 -19.66 7.26
C ALA A 326 0.37 -18.77 6.56
N GLU A 327 0.11 -17.48 6.43
CA GLU A 327 1.03 -16.51 5.81
C GLU A 327 2.39 -16.48 6.52
N ILE A 328 2.38 -16.45 7.87
CA ILE A 328 3.61 -16.46 8.66
C ILE A 328 4.37 -17.79 8.49
N ARG A 329 3.67 -18.94 8.50
CA ARG A 329 4.31 -20.23 8.29
C ARG A 329 4.93 -20.37 6.89
N LEU A 330 4.21 -19.92 5.87
CA LEU A 330 4.70 -19.94 4.48
C LEU A 330 5.93 -19.04 4.33
N SER A 331 5.86 -17.78 4.73
CA SER A 331 6.99 -16.86 4.62
C SER A 331 8.21 -17.31 5.42
N TYR A 332 8.01 -17.91 6.60
CA TYR A 332 9.12 -18.50 7.38
C TYR A 332 9.74 -19.70 6.71
N ASN A 333 8.96 -20.58 6.11
CA ASN A 333 9.47 -21.70 5.33
C ASN A 333 10.28 -21.20 4.13
N ASP A 334 9.77 -20.22 3.38
CA ASP A 334 10.50 -19.62 2.26
C ASP A 334 11.84 -19.03 2.72
N TYR A 335 11.86 -18.33 3.85
CA TYR A 335 13.09 -17.81 4.45
C TYR A 335 14.08 -18.94 4.81
N LYS A 336 13.62 -20.01 5.44
CA LYS A 336 14.44 -21.14 5.84
C LYS A 336 15.09 -21.81 4.62
N TYR A 337 14.30 -22.11 3.59
CA TYR A 337 14.81 -22.74 2.37
C TYR A 337 15.73 -21.80 1.57
N ALA A 338 15.42 -20.51 1.50
CA ALA A 338 16.30 -19.52 0.89
C ALA A 338 17.67 -19.47 1.60
N LEU A 339 17.68 -19.55 2.94
CA LEU A 339 18.91 -19.56 3.72
C LEU A 339 19.73 -20.85 3.50
N GLU A 340 19.08 -22.02 3.48
CA GLU A 340 19.72 -23.29 3.16
C GLU A 340 20.33 -23.28 1.76
N ASN A 341 19.61 -22.77 0.76
CA ASN A 341 20.09 -22.62 -0.61
C ASN A 341 21.29 -21.66 -0.68
N LEU A 342 21.23 -20.53 0.03
CA LEU A 342 22.36 -19.59 0.06
C LEU A 342 23.65 -20.24 0.56
N LEU A 343 23.59 -21.13 1.57
CA LEU A 343 24.76 -21.84 2.07
C LEU A 343 25.35 -22.74 0.98
N ILE A 344 24.52 -23.51 0.26
CA ILE A 344 24.94 -24.37 -0.85
C ILE A 344 25.59 -23.55 -1.97
N VAL A 345 24.95 -22.45 -2.37
CA VAL A 345 25.44 -21.59 -3.45
C VAL A 345 26.73 -20.88 -3.04
N LYS A 346 26.87 -20.51 -1.77
CA LYS A 346 28.12 -19.91 -1.25
C LYS A 346 29.29 -20.89 -1.29
N ASP A 347 29.06 -22.14 -0.93
CA ASP A 347 30.10 -23.18 -1.04
C ASP A 347 30.48 -23.44 -2.50
N TYR A 348 29.48 -23.52 -3.39
CA TYR A 348 29.70 -23.65 -4.83
C TYR A 348 30.53 -22.46 -5.39
N TYR A 349 30.19 -21.24 -5.00
CA TYR A 349 30.96 -20.05 -5.38
C TYR A 349 32.41 -20.11 -4.89
N ASN A 350 32.64 -20.51 -3.64
CA ASN A 350 33.99 -20.60 -3.07
C ASN A 350 34.84 -21.63 -3.83
N LEU A 351 34.28 -22.81 -4.17
CA LEU A 351 34.95 -23.84 -4.97
C LEU A 351 35.22 -23.33 -6.40
N SER A 352 34.24 -22.71 -7.03
CA SER A 352 34.40 -22.15 -8.38
C SER A 352 35.44 -21.03 -8.43
N ALA A 353 35.51 -20.19 -7.40
CA ALA A 353 36.53 -19.14 -7.31
C ALA A 353 37.95 -19.72 -7.13
N LEU A 354 38.07 -20.79 -6.33
CA LEU A 354 39.35 -21.47 -6.15
C LEU A 354 39.82 -22.13 -7.47
N ASP A 355 38.91 -22.82 -8.14
CA ASP A 355 39.20 -23.49 -9.41
C ASP A 355 39.58 -22.50 -10.52
N TYR A 356 38.88 -21.36 -10.58
CA TYR A 356 39.23 -20.23 -11.47
C TYR A 356 40.65 -19.74 -11.21
N GLU A 357 41.06 -19.52 -9.96
CA GLU A 357 42.41 -19.05 -9.62
C GLU A 357 43.49 -20.07 -9.97
N ILE A 358 43.22 -21.38 -9.83
CA ILE A 358 44.14 -22.44 -10.22
C ILE A 358 44.28 -22.46 -11.74
N THR A 359 43.18 -22.58 -12.46
CA THR A 359 43.14 -22.66 -13.93
C THR A 359 43.77 -21.45 -14.59
N ARG A 360 43.54 -20.23 -13.99
CA ARG A 360 44.19 -19.00 -14.46
C ARG A 360 45.71 -19.02 -14.33
N LYS A 361 46.22 -19.55 -13.21
CA LYS A 361 47.69 -19.68 -13.02
C LYS A 361 48.29 -20.71 -13.99
N GLU A 362 47.64 -21.83 -14.24
CA GLU A 362 48.03 -22.86 -15.20
C GLU A 362 48.02 -22.27 -16.64
N PHE A 363 46.99 -21.53 -16.99
CA PHE A 363 46.89 -20.86 -18.29
C PHE A 363 48.03 -19.87 -18.52
N LEU A 364 48.39 -19.04 -17.52
CA LEU A 364 49.54 -18.13 -17.62
C LEU A 364 50.87 -18.83 -17.81
N LYS A 365 51.02 -20.08 -17.32
CA LYS A 365 52.20 -20.92 -17.52
C LYS A 365 52.16 -21.75 -18.81
N ASN A 366 51.08 -21.68 -19.59
CA ASN A 366 50.78 -22.54 -20.75
C ASN A 366 50.64 -24.03 -20.39
N GLU A 367 50.17 -24.33 -19.18
CA GLU A 367 49.96 -25.70 -18.66
C GLU A 367 48.52 -26.20 -18.90
N THR A 368 47.57 -25.33 -19.26
CA THR A 368 46.18 -25.68 -19.58
C THR A 368 45.76 -25.13 -20.95
N ILE A 369 44.73 -25.78 -21.56
CA ILE A 369 44.20 -25.33 -22.84
C ILE A 369 43.27 -24.12 -22.67
N PHE A 370 43.29 -23.25 -23.68
CA PHE A 370 42.54 -22.00 -23.68
C PHE A 370 41.02 -22.18 -23.46
N LEU A 371 40.44 -23.28 -23.98
CA LEU A 371 39.05 -23.59 -23.85
C LEU A 371 38.63 -23.84 -22.40
N ASP A 372 39.42 -24.63 -21.66
CA ASP A 372 39.20 -24.92 -20.26
C ASP A 372 39.20 -23.66 -19.38
N PHE A 373 40.13 -22.73 -19.71
CA PHE A 373 40.18 -21.45 -19.03
C PHE A 373 38.93 -20.60 -19.30
N LEU A 374 38.43 -20.52 -20.55
CA LEU A 374 37.18 -19.82 -20.85
C LEU A 374 35.94 -20.43 -20.18
N ASP A 375 35.83 -21.74 -20.17
CA ASP A 375 34.74 -22.44 -19.50
C ASP A 375 34.74 -22.17 -17.99
N MET A 376 35.95 -22.11 -17.39
CA MET A 376 36.08 -21.82 -15.97
C MET A 376 35.77 -20.35 -15.65
N GLU A 377 36.19 -19.42 -16.50
CA GLU A 377 35.82 -18.00 -16.36
C GLU A 377 34.30 -17.79 -16.38
N LYS A 378 33.61 -18.41 -17.36
CA LYS A 378 32.17 -18.36 -17.45
C LYS A 378 31.49 -18.99 -16.23
N ARG A 379 31.96 -20.16 -15.79
CA ARG A 379 31.42 -20.86 -14.60
C ARG A 379 31.61 -20.03 -13.33
N TRP A 380 32.74 -19.36 -13.19
CA TRP A 380 32.99 -18.48 -12.07
C TRP A 380 32.06 -17.24 -12.10
N TYR A 381 31.87 -16.62 -13.25
CA TYR A 381 30.90 -15.52 -13.43
C TYR A 381 29.49 -15.98 -13.06
N ASP A 382 29.01 -17.11 -13.60
CA ASP A 382 27.69 -17.65 -13.32
C ASP A 382 27.51 -17.93 -11.82
N SER A 383 28.55 -18.45 -11.15
CA SER A 383 28.52 -18.70 -9.71
C SER A 383 28.36 -17.42 -8.88
N ARG A 384 28.96 -16.32 -9.31
CA ARG A 384 28.81 -15.00 -8.66
C ARG A 384 27.39 -14.44 -8.84
N VAL A 385 26.83 -14.56 -10.04
CA VAL A 385 25.44 -14.16 -10.31
C VAL A 385 24.49 -14.96 -9.45
N ASN A 386 24.67 -16.30 -9.38
CA ASN A 386 23.85 -17.18 -8.55
C ASN A 386 23.97 -16.83 -7.05
N LEU A 387 25.15 -16.47 -6.57
CA LEU A 387 25.33 -16.02 -5.18
C LEU A 387 24.56 -14.74 -4.90
N LEU A 388 24.66 -13.74 -5.78
CA LEU A 388 23.96 -12.47 -5.67
C LEU A 388 22.42 -12.69 -5.70
N GLN A 389 21.95 -13.55 -6.59
CA GLN A 389 20.54 -13.91 -6.68
C GLN A 389 20.04 -14.60 -5.40
N SER A 390 20.81 -15.55 -4.87
CA SER A 390 20.45 -16.26 -3.63
C SER A 390 20.45 -15.33 -2.42
N GLN A 391 21.35 -14.34 -2.38
CA GLN A 391 21.31 -13.28 -1.35
C GLN A 391 20.02 -12.45 -1.45
N LEU A 392 19.64 -12.02 -2.66
CA LEU A 392 18.40 -11.30 -2.89
C LEU A 392 17.19 -12.09 -2.39
N GLU A 393 17.12 -13.39 -2.68
CA GLU A 393 16.03 -14.27 -2.25
C GLU A 393 15.93 -14.37 -0.73
N VAL A 394 17.06 -14.52 -0.03
CA VAL A 394 17.08 -14.52 1.44
C VAL A 394 16.56 -13.19 2.00
N TYR A 395 17.00 -12.07 1.44
CA TYR A 395 16.56 -10.75 1.92
C TYR A 395 15.07 -10.49 1.64
N LYS A 396 14.58 -10.88 0.45
CA LYS A 396 13.15 -10.81 0.12
C LYS A 396 12.32 -11.67 1.06
N ALA A 397 12.73 -12.90 1.31
CA ALA A 397 12.04 -13.80 2.24
C ALA A 397 12.05 -13.25 3.68
N LYS A 398 13.16 -12.68 4.12
CA LYS A 398 13.31 -12.05 5.44
C LYS A 398 12.35 -10.86 5.61
N ILE A 399 12.24 -10.00 4.59
CA ILE A 399 11.28 -8.90 4.57
C ILE A 399 9.85 -9.44 4.65
N SER A 400 9.53 -10.49 3.89
CA SER A 400 8.20 -11.11 3.89
C SER A 400 7.81 -11.64 5.27
N VAL A 401 8.73 -12.30 6.00
CA VAL A 401 8.48 -12.73 7.39
C VAL A 401 8.24 -11.54 8.32
N LEU A 402 9.07 -10.50 8.24
CA LEU A 402 8.91 -9.32 9.09
C LEU A 402 7.59 -8.58 8.80
N ALA A 403 7.21 -8.49 7.53
CA ALA A 403 5.96 -7.87 7.11
C ALA A 403 4.73 -8.69 7.52
N SER A 404 4.77 -10.03 7.41
CA SER A 404 3.67 -10.91 7.85
C SER A 404 3.41 -10.82 9.35
N CYS A 405 4.44 -10.50 10.14
CA CYS A 405 4.33 -10.28 11.59
C CYS A 405 4.11 -8.82 11.99
N ASN A 406 4.04 -7.87 11.04
CA ASN A 406 4.01 -6.43 11.29
C ASN A 406 5.22 -5.90 12.09
N LEU A 407 6.40 -6.49 11.87
CA LEU A 407 7.64 -6.13 12.56
C LEU A 407 8.61 -5.31 11.69
N LEU A 408 8.34 -5.17 10.39
CA LEU A 408 9.28 -4.57 9.44
C LEU A 408 9.71 -3.16 9.85
N ASN A 409 8.76 -2.31 10.23
CA ASN A 409 9.05 -0.91 10.60
C ASN A 409 9.84 -0.77 11.91
N SER A 410 9.75 -1.75 12.82
CA SER A 410 10.46 -1.72 14.11
C SER A 410 11.91 -2.20 14.01
N VAL A 411 12.21 -2.96 12.95
CA VAL A 411 13.53 -3.58 12.75
C VAL A 411 14.40 -2.74 11.79
N VAL A 412 13.79 -2.01 10.86
CA VAL A 412 14.50 -1.18 9.89
C VAL A 412 14.85 0.21 10.43
N LYS A 413 14.27 0.63 11.56
CA LYS A 413 14.65 1.87 12.25
C LYS A 413 15.92 1.68 13.05
#